data_7bf5de7623c38c808ba1d2935942453b
#
_entry.id   7bf5de7623c38c808ba1d2935942453b
#
_cell.length_a   1.000
_cell.length_b   1.000
_cell.length_c   1.000
_cell.angle_alpha   90.00
_cell.angle_beta   90.00
_cell.angle_gamma   90.00
#
_symmetry.space_group_name_H-M   'P 1'
#
loop_
_entity.id
_entity.type
_entity.pdbx_description
1 polymer ?
#
loop_
_entity_poly.entity_id
_entity_poly.type
_entity_poly.pdbx_seq_one_letter_code
_entity_poly.pdbx_strand_id
1 'polypeptide(L)'
;QLMMKVALSTTSVEGAKKNLQAEIPDWNFDGVKLAAHDEWNSYLSRMDVEGTDDEKTNFYTCFYHALIQPNQISDVDGMYRNAADSIVKAGTGTFYSTFSLWDTYRAAHPFYTLMVPERVDDFVNSLIEQGEVQGFLPIWALWGKENFCMIGNHGVSVIAEAYRKGFRGFDAERAFNMVKKTQTVSHPLKSDWEVYTKYGYFPTDLIKAESVSSTLE
;
A
#
# COMPACT_ATOMS: atom_id res chain seq x y z
N GLN A 1 -13.41 -36.05 7.28
CA GLN A 1 -12.83 -34.81 6.76
C GLN A 1 -13.45 -33.62 7.50
N LEU A 2 -12.64 -32.72 8.03
CA LEU A 2 -13.08 -31.49 8.65
C LEU A 2 -12.74 -30.32 7.69
N MET A 3 -13.70 -29.43 7.46
CA MET A 3 -13.47 -28.18 6.71
C MET A 3 -13.77 -26.99 7.60
N MET A 4 -13.01 -25.92 7.44
CA MET A 4 -13.18 -24.66 8.15
C MET A 4 -13.06 -23.51 7.16
N LYS A 5 -13.89 -22.47 7.30
CA LYS A 5 -13.78 -21.20 6.59
C LYS A 5 -13.44 -20.11 7.59
N VAL A 6 -12.54 -19.21 7.20
CA VAL A 6 -12.12 -18.07 8.02
C VAL A 6 -12.22 -16.80 7.16
N ALA A 7 -12.69 -15.72 7.75
CA ALA A 7 -12.67 -14.40 7.15
C ALA A 7 -12.18 -13.37 8.16
N LEU A 8 -11.61 -12.30 7.65
CA LEU A 8 -11.12 -11.16 8.42
C LEU A 8 -11.88 -9.89 8.03
N SER A 9 -11.94 -8.95 8.94
CA SER A 9 -12.41 -7.59 8.71
C SER A 9 -11.73 -6.65 9.69
N THR A 10 -11.40 -5.46 9.25
CA THR A 10 -10.89 -4.41 10.13
C THR A 10 -12.01 -3.64 10.82
N THR A 11 -13.27 -3.88 10.44
CA THR A 11 -14.42 -3.11 10.90
C THR A 11 -15.21 -3.84 12.00
N SER A 12 -15.71 -5.05 11.71
CA SER A 12 -16.58 -5.79 12.63
C SER A 12 -16.69 -7.29 12.29
N VAL A 13 -17.27 -8.06 13.20
CA VAL A 13 -17.63 -9.47 12.95
C VAL A 13 -18.65 -9.58 11.80
N GLU A 14 -19.57 -8.64 11.69
CA GLU A 14 -20.56 -8.58 10.61
C GLU A 14 -19.88 -8.28 9.26
N GLY A 15 -18.86 -7.42 9.23
CA GLY A 15 -18.00 -7.19 8.06
C GLY A 15 -17.32 -8.49 7.61
N ALA A 16 -16.69 -9.20 8.54
CA ALA A 16 -16.05 -10.50 8.25
C ALA A 16 -17.05 -11.55 7.72
N LYS A 17 -18.29 -11.57 8.22
CA LYS A 17 -19.33 -12.46 7.69
C LYS A 17 -19.75 -12.10 6.27
N LYS A 18 -19.86 -10.79 5.95
CA LYS A 18 -20.15 -10.34 4.59
C LYS A 18 -19.04 -10.74 3.63
N ASN A 19 -17.77 -10.52 4.01
CA ASN A 19 -16.61 -10.94 3.24
C ASN A 19 -16.64 -12.44 2.97
N LEU A 20 -16.85 -13.24 4.03
CA LEU A 20 -16.93 -14.70 3.90
C LEU A 20 -18.03 -15.15 2.95
N GLN A 21 -19.21 -14.53 3.02
CA GLN A 21 -20.34 -14.90 2.18
C GLN A 21 -20.14 -14.48 0.73
N ALA A 22 -19.47 -13.36 0.48
CA ALA A 22 -19.19 -12.87 -0.86
C ALA A 22 -18.06 -13.66 -1.55
N GLU A 23 -16.99 -13.98 -0.81
CA GLU A 23 -15.78 -14.57 -1.38
C GLU A 23 -15.77 -16.10 -1.34
N ILE A 24 -16.37 -16.71 -0.29
CA ILE A 24 -16.42 -18.17 -0.10
C ILE A 24 -17.86 -18.59 0.30
N PRO A 25 -18.85 -18.45 -0.60
CA PRO A 25 -20.26 -18.66 -0.25
C PRO A 25 -20.59 -20.10 0.14
N ASP A 26 -19.93 -21.08 -0.45
CA ASP A 26 -20.20 -22.51 -0.26
C ASP A 26 -19.01 -23.28 0.31
N TRP A 27 -19.13 -24.60 0.44
CA TRP A 27 -18.11 -25.52 0.96
C TRP A 27 -17.37 -26.26 -0.15
N ASN A 28 -17.32 -25.71 -1.35
CA ASN A 28 -16.59 -26.27 -2.49
C ASN A 28 -15.10 -25.93 -2.41
N PHE A 29 -14.33 -26.71 -1.66
CA PHE A 29 -12.89 -26.50 -1.52
C PHE A 29 -12.14 -26.51 -2.85
N ASP A 30 -12.45 -27.45 -3.74
CA ASP A 30 -11.77 -27.56 -5.04
C ASP A 30 -12.12 -26.38 -5.96
N GLY A 31 -13.36 -25.88 -5.88
CA GLY A 31 -13.75 -24.66 -6.59
C GLY A 31 -13.00 -23.42 -6.10
N VAL A 32 -12.86 -23.25 -4.79
CA VAL A 32 -12.07 -22.12 -4.20
C VAL A 32 -10.59 -22.23 -4.60
N LYS A 33 -10.01 -23.44 -4.54
CA LYS A 33 -8.64 -23.69 -4.97
C LYS A 33 -8.42 -23.32 -6.44
N LEU A 34 -9.36 -23.74 -7.31
CA LEU A 34 -9.27 -23.45 -8.74
C LEU A 34 -9.41 -21.95 -9.00
N ALA A 35 -10.38 -21.28 -8.38
CA ALA A 35 -10.56 -19.84 -8.51
C ALA A 35 -9.31 -19.05 -8.09
N ALA A 36 -8.67 -19.42 -6.96
CA ALA A 36 -7.43 -18.81 -6.51
C ALA A 36 -6.27 -19.06 -7.49
N HIS A 37 -6.17 -20.27 -8.03
CA HIS A 37 -5.18 -20.60 -9.06
C HIS A 37 -5.36 -19.74 -10.31
N ASP A 38 -6.59 -19.63 -10.80
CA ASP A 38 -6.91 -18.91 -12.03
C ASP A 38 -6.69 -17.40 -11.83
N GLU A 39 -7.04 -16.85 -10.67
CA GLU A 39 -6.77 -15.45 -10.32
C GLU A 39 -5.26 -15.17 -10.36
N TRP A 40 -4.43 -15.96 -9.67
CA TRP A 40 -2.97 -15.80 -9.71
C TRP A 40 -2.41 -15.98 -11.13
N ASN A 41 -2.91 -16.95 -11.87
CA ASN A 41 -2.46 -17.17 -13.23
C ASN A 41 -2.79 -16.00 -14.16
N SER A 42 -3.91 -15.29 -13.91
CA SER A 42 -4.28 -14.09 -14.67
C SER A 42 -3.26 -12.96 -14.55
N TYR A 43 -2.58 -12.86 -13.41
CA TYR A 43 -1.50 -11.89 -13.19
C TYR A 43 -0.14 -12.40 -13.65
N LEU A 44 0.23 -13.61 -13.28
CA LEU A 44 1.55 -14.15 -13.59
C LEU A 44 1.75 -14.39 -15.09
N SER A 45 0.69 -14.70 -15.83
CA SER A 45 0.74 -14.85 -17.29
C SER A 45 0.86 -13.54 -18.07
N ARG A 46 0.85 -12.37 -17.40
CA ARG A 46 1.11 -11.07 -18.03
C ARG A 46 2.55 -10.92 -18.53
N MET A 47 3.46 -11.75 -18.05
CA MET A 47 4.83 -11.85 -18.56
C MET A 47 5.12 -13.29 -18.94
N ASP A 48 5.66 -13.47 -20.13
CA ASP A 48 6.20 -14.74 -20.59
C ASP A 48 7.72 -14.62 -20.70
N VAL A 49 8.45 -15.58 -20.14
CA VAL A 49 9.92 -15.57 -20.09
C VAL A 49 10.49 -16.85 -20.66
N GLU A 50 11.57 -16.73 -21.40
CA GLU A 50 12.35 -17.85 -21.91
C GLU A 50 13.52 -18.13 -20.96
N GLY A 51 13.81 -19.40 -20.73
CA GLY A 51 14.89 -19.84 -19.85
C GLY A 51 14.72 -21.29 -19.44
N THR A 52 15.64 -21.77 -18.62
CA THR A 52 15.56 -23.11 -17.97
C THR A 52 14.40 -23.16 -16.98
N ASP A 53 14.00 -24.36 -16.57
CA ASP A 53 12.92 -24.55 -15.59
C ASP A 53 13.24 -23.88 -14.24
N ASP A 54 14.51 -23.91 -13.81
CA ASP A 54 14.95 -23.25 -12.58
C ASP A 54 14.87 -21.72 -12.69
N GLU A 55 15.27 -21.15 -13.83
CA GLU A 55 15.17 -19.69 -14.06
C GLU A 55 13.72 -19.24 -14.09
N LYS A 56 12.84 -19.99 -14.78
CA LYS A 56 11.40 -19.72 -14.79
C LYS A 56 10.79 -19.82 -13.40
N THR A 57 11.13 -20.87 -12.65
CA THR A 57 10.66 -21.05 -11.28
C THR A 57 11.06 -19.87 -10.40
N ASN A 58 12.32 -19.45 -10.45
CA ASN A 58 12.81 -18.29 -9.71
C ASN A 58 12.08 -17.01 -10.12
N PHE A 59 11.94 -16.76 -11.42
CA PHE A 59 11.26 -15.58 -11.95
C PHE A 59 9.82 -15.49 -11.46
N TYR A 60 9.01 -16.52 -11.68
CA TYR A 60 7.59 -16.50 -11.29
C TYR A 60 7.39 -16.52 -9.79
N THR A 61 8.29 -17.13 -9.02
CA THR A 61 8.29 -17.04 -7.56
C THR A 61 8.53 -15.60 -7.09
N CYS A 62 9.51 -14.92 -7.66
CA CYS A 62 9.77 -13.50 -7.36
C CYS A 62 8.61 -12.61 -7.80
N PHE A 63 8.02 -12.87 -8.95
CA PHE A 63 6.86 -12.13 -9.44
C PHE A 63 5.65 -12.32 -8.53
N TYR A 64 5.36 -13.54 -8.11
CA TYR A 64 4.33 -13.83 -7.12
C TYR A 64 4.58 -13.06 -5.80
N HIS A 65 5.80 -13.12 -5.26
CA HIS A 65 6.13 -12.39 -4.03
C HIS A 65 5.98 -10.88 -4.18
N ALA A 66 6.33 -10.30 -5.33
CA ALA A 66 6.15 -8.88 -5.59
C ALA A 66 4.68 -8.44 -5.58
N LEU A 67 3.73 -9.34 -5.85
CA LEU A 67 2.31 -9.05 -5.89
C LEU A 67 1.54 -9.41 -4.60
N ILE A 68 2.20 -9.99 -3.58
CA ILE A 68 1.54 -10.33 -2.31
C ILE A 68 1.08 -9.08 -1.56
N GLN A 69 1.79 -7.97 -1.72
CA GLN A 69 1.50 -6.68 -1.09
C GLN A 69 1.48 -5.57 -2.15
N PRO A 70 0.78 -4.45 -1.92
CA PRO A 70 0.00 -4.12 -0.72
C PRO A 70 -1.29 -4.94 -0.57
N ASN A 71 -1.78 -5.07 0.67
CA ASN A 71 -2.99 -5.82 0.96
C ASN A 71 -4.22 -4.93 0.92
N GLN A 72 -5.29 -5.39 0.29
CA GLN A 72 -6.61 -4.81 0.48
C GLN A 72 -7.11 -5.11 1.90
N ILE A 73 -7.51 -4.07 2.64
CA ILE A 73 -8.04 -4.19 4.01
C ILE A 73 -9.47 -3.67 4.15
N SER A 74 -10.04 -3.12 3.09
CA SER A 74 -11.47 -2.80 3.04
C SER A 74 -12.31 -4.06 2.90
N ASP A 75 -13.44 -4.08 3.57
CA ASP A 75 -14.47 -5.11 3.42
C ASP A 75 -15.09 -5.03 2.00
N VAL A 76 -15.83 -6.04 1.60
CA VAL A 76 -16.48 -6.11 0.27
C VAL A 76 -17.48 -4.98 0.01
N ASP A 77 -17.94 -4.27 1.05
CA ASP A 77 -18.80 -3.08 0.94
C ASP A 77 -17.99 -1.76 0.93
N GLY A 78 -16.65 -1.86 0.91
CA GLY A 78 -15.72 -0.74 0.89
C GLY A 78 -15.44 -0.13 2.27
N MET A 79 -15.98 -0.68 3.35
CA MET A 79 -15.74 -0.18 4.70
C MET A 79 -14.38 -0.64 5.23
N TYR A 80 -13.66 0.25 5.93
CA TYR A 80 -12.40 -0.07 6.58
C TYR A 80 -12.21 0.76 7.86
N ARG A 81 -11.24 0.38 8.68
CA ARG A 81 -10.82 1.16 9.86
C ARG A 81 -9.62 2.03 9.50
N ASN A 82 -9.80 3.34 9.60
CA ASN A 82 -8.75 4.31 9.26
C ASN A 82 -7.73 4.53 10.39
N ALA A 83 -6.72 5.37 10.14
CA ALA A 83 -5.64 5.66 11.08
C ALA A 83 -6.11 6.28 12.42
N ALA A 84 -7.30 6.89 12.46
CA ALA A 84 -7.93 7.44 13.68
C ALA A 84 -8.89 6.45 14.36
N ASP A 85 -8.81 5.15 14.06
CA ASP A 85 -9.71 4.10 14.57
C ASP A 85 -11.20 4.27 14.20
N SER A 86 -11.52 5.14 13.27
CA SER A 86 -12.88 5.32 12.78
C SER A 86 -13.20 4.36 11.64
N ILE A 87 -14.43 3.84 11.61
CA ILE A 87 -14.92 3.02 10.51
C ILE A 87 -15.47 3.97 9.45
N VAL A 88 -14.89 3.92 8.26
CA VAL A 88 -15.24 4.79 7.14
C VAL A 88 -15.31 3.97 5.84
N LYS A 89 -15.86 4.57 4.78
CA LYS A 89 -15.89 3.97 3.46
C LYS A 89 -14.76 4.55 2.62
N ALA A 90 -14.01 3.69 1.92
CA ALA A 90 -13.00 4.10 0.96
C ALA A 90 -13.61 4.89 -0.20
N GLY A 91 -12.96 5.98 -0.62
CA GLY A 91 -13.45 6.87 -1.68
C GLY A 91 -13.66 6.17 -3.02
N THR A 92 -12.79 5.21 -3.36
CA THR A 92 -12.90 4.36 -4.57
C THR A 92 -13.61 3.03 -4.31
N GLY A 93 -13.98 2.73 -3.06
CA GLY A 93 -14.54 1.45 -2.65
C GLY A 93 -13.48 0.42 -2.24
N THR A 94 -12.20 0.69 -2.50
CA THR A 94 -11.08 -0.19 -2.13
C THR A 94 -10.04 0.61 -1.35
N PHE A 95 -9.58 0.06 -0.23
CA PHE A 95 -8.50 0.65 0.56
C PHE A 95 -7.39 -0.38 0.78
N TYR A 96 -6.17 0.02 0.43
CA TYR A 96 -4.97 -0.80 0.57
C TYR A 96 -4.12 -0.34 1.75
N SER A 97 -3.41 -1.28 2.34
CA SER A 97 -2.41 -1.07 3.38
C SER A 97 -1.23 -2.03 3.20
N THR A 98 -0.34 -2.07 4.18
CA THR A 98 0.92 -2.83 4.11
C THR A 98 1.84 -2.24 3.04
N PHE A 99 2.01 -0.92 3.13
CA PHE A 99 2.92 -0.16 2.28
C PHE A 99 4.29 0.01 2.97
N SER A 100 5.25 -0.82 2.59
CA SER A 100 6.65 -0.70 2.98
C SER A 100 7.38 0.23 2.00
N LEU A 101 7.06 1.52 2.03
CA LEU A 101 7.40 2.45 0.95
C LEU A 101 8.92 2.66 0.78
N TRP A 102 9.69 2.62 1.87
CA TRP A 102 11.15 2.69 1.80
C TRP A 102 11.75 1.57 0.93
N ASP A 103 11.17 0.38 1.01
CA ASP A 103 11.59 -0.78 0.21
C ASP A 103 11.05 -0.71 -1.23
N THR A 104 9.78 -0.34 -1.37
CA THR A 104 9.00 -0.60 -2.60
C THR A 104 9.00 0.53 -3.61
N TYR A 105 9.29 1.78 -3.19
CA TYR A 105 9.20 2.93 -4.09
C TYR A 105 10.19 2.87 -5.27
N ARG A 106 11.37 2.22 -5.08
CA ARG A 106 12.43 2.16 -6.07
C ARG A 106 12.11 1.26 -7.26
N ALA A 107 11.43 0.14 -7.01
CA ALA A 107 11.22 -0.89 -8.04
C ALA A 107 9.79 -1.46 -8.05
N ALA A 108 9.23 -1.85 -6.90
CA ALA A 108 7.93 -2.50 -6.85
C ALA A 108 6.80 -1.57 -7.32
N HIS A 109 6.73 -0.31 -6.84
CA HIS A 109 5.73 0.63 -7.32
C HIS A 109 5.87 0.97 -8.82
N PRO A 110 7.08 1.26 -9.36
CA PRO A 110 7.30 1.32 -10.80
C PRO A 110 6.82 0.08 -11.56
N PHE A 111 7.09 -1.10 -11.02
CA PHE A 111 6.66 -2.38 -11.59
C PHE A 111 5.13 -2.54 -11.59
N TYR A 112 4.44 -2.11 -10.52
CA TYR A 112 2.97 -2.15 -10.48
C TYR A 112 2.33 -1.32 -11.58
N THR A 113 2.94 -0.20 -11.98
CA THR A 113 2.43 0.62 -13.09
C THR A 113 2.44 -0.12 -14.45
N LEU A 114 3.23 -1.18 -14.57
CA LEU A 114 3.33 -2.01 -15.76
C LEU A 114 2.46 -3.28 -15.63
N MET A 115 2.53 -3.93 -14.47
CA MET A 115 1.96 -5.27 -14.29
C MET A 115 0.54 -5.26 -13.74
N VAL A 116 0.19 -4.25 -12.94
CA VAL A 116 -1.16 -4.12 -12.33
C VAL A 116 -1.67 -2.67 -12.43
N PRO A 117 -1.66 -2.05 -13.63
CA PRO A 117 -2.02 -0.64 -13.80
C PRO A 117 -3.44 -0.33 -13.28
N GLU A 118 -4.34 -1.29 -13.30
CA GLU A 118 -5.71 -1.19 -12.79
C GLU A 118 -5.79 -0.98 -11.26
N ARG A 119 -4.70 -1.22 -10.51
CA ARG A 119 -4.63 -1.06 -9.06
C ARG A 119 -3.93 0.24 -8.62
N VAL A 120 -3.19 0.88 -9.52
CA VAL A 120 -2.29 2.01 -9.17
C VAL A 120 -3.06 3.19 -8.61
N ASP A 121 -4.20 3.55 -9.20
CA ASP A 121 -5.02 4.65 -8.72
C ASP A 121 -5.58 4.38 -7.31
N ASP A 122 -5.96 3.15 -7.01
CA ASP A 122 -6.41 2.74 -5.67
C ASP A 122 -5.28 2.79 -4.64
N PHE A 123 -4.04 2.42 -5.03
CA PHE A 123 -2.88 2.58 -4.16
C PHE A 123 -2.64 4.04 -3.82
N VAL A 124 -2.67 4.93 -4.82
CA VAL A 124 -2.50 6.37 -4.62
C VAL A 124 -3.61 6.95 -3.74
N ASN A 125 -4.87 6.62 -4.00
CA ASN A 125 -6.00 7.06 -3.19
C ASN A 125 -5.87 6.61 -1.74
N SER A 126 -5.43 5.37 -1.50
CA SER A 126 -5.20 4.83 -0.15
C SER A 126 -4.12 5.60 0.60
N LEU A 127 -3.01 5.96 -0.07
CA LEU A 127 -1.94 6.78 0.51
C LEU A 127 -2.44 8.18 0.88
N ILE A 128 -3.24 8.81 0.01
CA ILE A 128 -3.83 10.14 0.23
C ILE A 128 -4.82 10.09 1.40
N GLU A 129 -5.76 9.15 1.39
CA GLU A 129 -6.77 8.99 2.45
C GLU A 129 -6.12 8.78 3.82
N GLN A 130 -5.11 7.92 3.92
CA GLN A 130 -4.37 7.75 5.16
C GLN A 130 -3.63 9.03 5.55
N GLY A 131 -2.99 9.70 4.59
CA GLY A 131 -2.26 10.93 4.81
C GLY A 131 -3.13 12.07 5.35
N GLU A 132 -4.36 12.20 4.87
CA GLU A 132 -5.32 13.20 5.35
C GLU A 132 -5.72 12.98 6.80
N VAL A 133 -5.89 11.72 7.21
CA VAL A 133 -6.26 11.38 8.59
C VAL A 133 -5.10 11.60 9.56
N GLN A 134 -3.88 11.21 9.19
CA GLN A 134 -2.72 11.29 10.09
C GLN A 134 -1.90 12.56 9.95
N GLY A 135 -2.13 13.36 8.89
CA GLY A 135 -1.48 14.65 8.67
C GLY A 135 -0.28 14.65 7.74
N PHE A 136 0.21 13.49 7.29
CA PHE A 136 1.32 13.29 6.36
C PHE A 136 1.16 11.96 5.62
N LEU A 137 1.78 11.83 4.44
CA LEU A 137 1.77 10.57 3.69
C LEU A 137 2.46 9.45 4.48
N PRO A 138 1.98 8.20 4.38
CA PRO A 138 2.57 7.07 5.09
C PRO A 138 4.06 6.90 4.80
N ILE A 139 4.79 6.44 5.81
CA ILE A 139 6.17 5.95 5.72
C ILE A 139 6.14 4.42 5.57
N TRP A 140 5.50 3.77 6.53
CA TRP A 140 5.31 2.33 6.57
C TRP A 140 3.92 2.01 7.16
N ALA A 141 2.91 1.91 6.30
CA ALA A 141 1.54 1.65 6.73
C ALA A 141 1.30 0.17 6.97
N LEU A 142 0.73 -0.18 8.12
CA LEU A 142 0.29 -1.53 8.45
C LEU A 142 -1.15 -1.50 8.97
N TRP A 143 -2.04 -2.25 8.31
CA TRP A 143 -3.46 -2.31 8.67
C TRP A 143 -4.15 -0.93 8.80
N GLY A 144 -3.83 -0.03 7.90
CA GLY A 144 -4.40 1.33 7.86
C GLY A 144 -3.77 2.33 8.81
N LYS A 145 -2.71 1.96 9.53
CA LYS A 145 -1.99 2.83 10.47
C LYS A 145 -0.51 2.93 10.15
N GLU A 146 0.08 4.08 10.48
CA GLU A 146 1.53 4.28 10.44
C GLU A 146 2.19 3.56 11.62
N ASN A 147 3.32 2.88 11.38
CA ASN A 147 4.09 2.23 12.45
C ASN A 147 5.45 2.88 12.76
N PHE A 148 5.84 3.89 11.99
CA PHE A 148 7.07 4.69 12.20
C PHE A 148 8.37 3.88 12.22
N CYS A 149 8.43 2.74 11.53
CA CYS A 149 9.61 1.88 11.60
C CYS A 149 10.71 2.26 10.59
N MET A 150 10.40 3.07 9.60
CA MET A 150 11.32 3.54 8.56
C MET A 150 11.33 5.06 8.44
N ILE A 151 12.29 5.56 7.67
CA ILE A 151 12.47 6.98 7.36
C ILE A 151 11.92 7.32 5.98
N GLY A 152 12.03 8.60 5.60
CA GLY A 152 11.77 9.09 4.27
C GLY A 152 10.33 9.49 3.99
N ASN A 153 10.13 10.02 2.80
CA ASN A 153 8.85 10.53 2.30
C ASN A 153 8.45 9.85 0.99
N HIS A 154 8.70 8.56 0.88
CA HIS A 154 8.62 7.82 -0.39
C HIS A 154 7.21 7.74 -0.98
N GLY A 155 6.15 7.97 -0.20
CA GLY A 155 4.80 8.17 -0.72
C GLY A 155 4.71 9.31 -1.73
N VAL A 156 5.55 10.34 -1.57
CA VAL A 156 5.68 11.45 -2.54
C VAL A 156 6.15 10.94 -3.90
N SER A 157 7.20 10.11 -3.91
CA SER A 157 7.76 9.53 -5.15
C SER A 157 6.74 8.65 -5.87
N VAL A 158 6.02 7.82 -5.12
CA VAL A 158 4.98 6.92 -5.67
C VAL A 158 3.85 7.71 -6.33
N ILE A 159 3.34 8.74 -5.67
CA ILE A 159 2.26 9.59 -6.21
C ILE A 159 2.75 10.38 -7.43
N ALA A 160 3.94 10.97 -7.36
CA ALA A 160 4.52 11.73 -8.45
C ALA A 160 4.78 10.86 -9.69
N GLU A 161 5.26 9.64 -9.51
CA GLU A 161 5.45 8.69 -10.59
C GLU A 161 4.14 8.29 -11.25
N ALA A 162 3.13 7.92 -10.47
CA ALA A 162 1.80 7.58 -10.99
C ALA A 162 1.24 8.74 -11.82
N TYR A 163 1.31 9.97 -11.31
CA TYR A 163 0.87 11.15 -12.05
C TYR A 163 1.65 11.34 -13.36
N ARG A 164 2.97 11.22 -13.34
CA ARG A 164 3.83 11.38 -14.53
C ARG A 164 3.61 10.31 -15.58
N LYS A 165 3.24 9.11 -15.15
CA LYS A 165 2.91 7.98 -16.05
C LYS A 165 1.48 8.04 -16.61
N GLY A 166 0.69 9.05 -16.24
CA GLY A 166 -0.63 9.28 -16.83
C GLY A 166 -1.80 8.70 -16.06
N PHE A 167 -1.58 8.16 -14.86
CA PHE A 167 -2.68 7.73 -13.98
C PHE A 167 -3.48 8.94 -13.49
N ARG A 168 -4.80 8.86 -13.55
CA ARG A 168 -5.72 9.98 -13.27
C ARG A 168 -6.99 9.58 -12.52
N GLY A 169 -7.05 8.37 -11.97
CA GLY A 169 -8.17 7.89 -11.14
C GLY A 169 -8.11 8.42 -9.69
N PHE A 170 -7.29 9.45 -9.44
CA PHE A 170 -7.20 10.17 -8.18
C PHE A 170 -7.25 11.68 -8.43
N ASP A 171 -7.67 12.44 -7.41
CA ASP A 171 -7.69 13.90 -7.46
C ASP A 171 -6.26 14.45 -7.36
N ALA A 172 -5.77 15.03 -8.46
CA ALA A 172 -4.39 15.52 -8.58
C ALA A 172 -4.13 16.74 -7.66
N GLU A 173 -5.11 17.60 -7.42
CA GLU A 173 -4.97 18.76 -6.51
C GLU A 173 -4.90 18.28 -5.06
N ARG A 174 -5.78 17.37 -4.68
CA ARG A 174 -5.77 16.72 -3.36
C ARG A 174 -4.45 16.00 -3.10
N ALA A 175 -3.95 15.25 -4.09
CA ALA A 175 -2.65 14.58 -4.06
C ALA A 175 -1.50 15.58 -3.88
N PHE A 176 -1.48 16.66 -4.68
CA PHE A 176 -0.46 17.70 -4.58
C PHE A 176 -0.46 18.41 -3.21
N ASN A 177 -1.63 18.73 -2.69
CA ASN A 177 -1.75 19.35 -1.36
C ASN A 177 -1.22 18.43 -0.26
N MET A 178 -1.47 17.12 -0.36
CA MET A 178 -0.96 16.14 0.61
C MET A 178 0.56 15.96 0.50
N VAL A 179 1.09 15.91 -0.73
CA VAL A 179 2.54 15.89 -1.01
C VAL A 179 3.21 17.14 -0.44
N LYS A 180 2.69 18.33 -0.76
CA LYS A 180 3.20 19.61 -0.26
C LYS A 180 3.21 19.65 1.26
N LYS A 181 2.09 19.28 1.91
CA LYS A 181 1.98 19.24 3.36
C LYS A 181 3.03 18.31 3.97
N THR A 182 3.20 17.11 3.42
CA THR A 182 4.19 16.13 3.87
C THR A 182 5.63 16.66 3.81
N GLN A 183 5.93 17.48 2.80
CA GLN A 183 7.28 18.01 2.54
C GLN A 183 7.57 19.39 3.16
N THR A 184 6.59 20.01 3.82
CA THR A 184 6.79 21.39 4.33
C THR A 184 6.29 21.61 5.74
N VAL A 185 5.53 20.66 6.31
CA VAL A 185 4.95 20.79 7.64
C VAL A 185 5.58 19.77 8.58
N SER A 186 6.17 20.24 9.67
CA SER A 186 6.71 19.39 10.73
C SER A 186 5.60 18.61 11.43
N HIS A 187 5.92 17.38 11.81
CA HIS A 187 5.03 16.53 12.60
C HIS A 187 5.85 15.85 13.72
N PRO A 188 5.34 15.78 14.97
CA PRO A 188 6.10 15.28 16.12
C PRO A 188 6.68 13.87 15.96
N LEU A 189 6.02 13.05 15.13
CA LEU A 189 6.40 11.65 14.92
C LEU A 189 7.03 11.41 13.55
N LYS A 190 7.40 12.48 12.83
CA LYS A 190 7.98 12.40 11.50
C LYS A 190 9.06 13.46 11.29
N SER A 191 9.17 13.98 10.08
CA SER A 191 10.15 14.98 9.66
C SER A 191 9.98 16.29 10.40
N ASP A 192 11.05 16.82 10.96
CA ASP A 192 11.10 18.16 11.55
C ASP A 192 11.64 19.15 10.52
N TRP A 193 10.75 19.71 9.72
CA TRP A 193 11.09 20.66 8.66
C TRP A 193 11.64 21.99 9.19
N GLU A 194 11.30 22.37 10.44
CA GLU A 194 11.85 23.57 11.07
C GLU A 194 13.33 23.38 11.37
N VAL A 195 13.73 22.23 11.89
CA VAL A 195 15.12 21.86 12.10
C VAL A 195 15.86 21.80 10.75
N TYR A 196 15.30 21.10 9.77
CA TYR A 196 15.93 21.01 8.44
C TYR A 196 16.09 22.39 7.79
N THR A 197 15.08 23.24 7.82
CA THR A 197 15.13 24.58 7.25
C THR A 197 16.19 25.46 7.93
N LYS A 198 16.37 25.27 9.24
CA LYS A 198 17.33 26.05 10.03
C LYS A 198 18.80 25.62 9.74
N TYR A 199 19.04 24.32 9.64
CA TYR A 199 20.41 23.77 9.57
C TYR A 199 20.82 23.26 8.20
N GLY A 200 19.86 22.97 7.29
CA GLY A 200 20.10 22.32 6.01
C GLY A 200 20.35 20.81 6.12
N TYR A 201 20.25 20.26 7.32
CA TYR A 201 20.39 18.83 7.65
C TYR A 201 19.74 18.54 9.00
N PHE A 202 19.65 17.26 9.38
CA PHE A 202 19.18 16.85 10.70
C PHE A 202 20.36 16.58 11.64
N PRO A 203 20.67 17.47 12.60
CA PRO A 203 21.74 17.26 13.57
C PRO A 203 21.45 16.06 14.51
N THR A 204 22.47 15.26 14.81
CA THR A 204 22.34 14.04 15.63
C THR A 204 22.00 14.31 17.10
N ASP A 205 22.32 15.48 17.60
CA ASP A 205 21.97 15.94 18.95
C ASP A 205 20.51 16.36 19.09
N LEU A 206 19.85 16.70 17.97
CA LEU A 206 18.45 17.07 17.92
C LEU A 206 17.56 15.89 17.45
N ILE A 207 18.04 15.11 16.48
CA ILE A 207 17.34 13.96 15.92
C ILE A 207 18.11 12.70 16.31
N LYS A 208 17.52 11.85 17.13
CA LYS A 208 18.21 10.74 17.78
C LYS A 208 18.57 9.56 16.86
N ALA A 209 17.89 9.40 15.73
CA ALA A 209 18.08 8.26 14.86
C ALA A 209 18.22 8.68 13.40
N GLU A 210 19.16 8.03 12.70
CA GLU A 210 19.29 8.06 11.25
C GLU A 210 19.37 9.47 10.63
N SER A 211 20.04 10.42 11.32
CA SER A 211 20.11 11.81 10.87
C SER A 211 20.71 11.96 9.47
N VAL A 212 21.70 11.15 9.10
CA VAL A 212 22.31 11.19 7.75
C VAL A 212 21.31 10.67 6.72
N SER A 213 20.72 9.51 6.93
CA SER A 213 19.72 8.92 6.03
C SER A 213 18.50 9.83 5.91
N SER A 214 17.99 10.36 7.03
CA SER A 214 16.85 11.29 7.02
C SER A 214 17.15 12.60 6.31
N THR A 215 18.42 13.05 6.29
CA THR A 215 18.84 14.25 5.56
C THR A 215 18.90 14.02 4.05
N LEU A 216 19.27 12.81 3.64
CA LEU A 216 19.40 12.44 2.23
C LEU A 216 18.06 12.07 1.57
N GLU A 217 17.12 11.55 2.34
CA GLU A 217 15.77 11.17 1.89
C GLU A 217 14.81 12.37 1.76
#